data_97b791544c492fceb5e1a4f186dac82b
#
_entry.id   97b791544c492fceb5e1a4f186dac82b
#
_cell.length_a   1.000
_cell.length_b   1.000
_cell.length_c   1.000
_cell.angle_alpha   90.00
_cell.angle_beta   90.00
_cell.angle_gamma   90.00
#
_symmetry.space_group_name_H-M   'P 1'
#
loop_
_entity.id
_entity.type
_entity.pdbx_description
1 polymer ?
#
loop_
_entity_poly.entity_id
_entity_poly.type
_entity_poly.pdbx_seq_one_letter_code
_entity_poly.pdbx_strand_id
1 'polypeptide(L)'
;FEGIGKWNHGDMTAEDVKRLECNACPGPGGCGGMYTANTMATAIEVLGMSLPGSSSHPAESADKKEDIEAAGRAVVKMLELGLKPSDILTREAFEDAITVTMVLGGSTNATLHLLAIAHAANVDLSLEDFNTIQERVPHLADLKPSGQYVFQDLYEVGGVPAVMKYLLANGFLHGDRITCTGKTVAENLADFADLTPGQKVIMPLENPKRADGPLIILNGNLAPDGAVAKVSGVKVRRHVGPAKVFDSEEDAIQAVLTDEIVDGDVVVVRFVGPKGGPGMPEMLSLSSMIVGKGQGDKVALLTDGRFSGGTYGLVVGHIAPEAQDGGPIAYLRTGDIVTVDQDTKEISMAVSEEELEKRKAETTLPP
;
A
#
# COMPACT_ATOMS: atom_id res chain seq x y z
N PHE A 1 17.33 1.44 1.69
CA PHE A 1 16.74 1.81 2.99
C PHE A 1 17.26 0.91 4.12
N GLU A 2 17.12 -0.41 4.05
CA GLU A 2 17.67 -1.35 5.06
C GLU A 2 19.16 -1.13 5.34
N GLY A 3 19.92 -0.71 4.33
CA GLY A 3 21.35 -0.42 4.47
C GLY A 3 21.67 0.71 5.44
N ILE A 4 20.77 1.70 5.59
CA ILE A 4 20.95 2.79 6.57
C ILE A 4 20.82 2.23 8.00
N GLY A 5 19.82 1.38 8.25
CA GLY A 5 19.67 0.70 9.54
C GLY A 5 20.90 -0.17 9.89
N LYS A 6 21.37 -0.96 8.93
CA LYS A 6 22.57 -1.80 9.08
C LYS A 6 23.83 -0.97 9.35
N TRP A 7 24.00 0.15 8.64
CA TRP A 7 25.12 1.04 8.84
C TRP A 7 25.11 1.67 10.23
N ASN A 8 23.95 2.18 10.67
CA ASN A 8 23.83 2.76 12.00
C ASN A 8 24.03 1.74 13.13
N HIS A 9 23.71 0.46 12.88
CA HIS A 9 23.96 -0.63 13.82
C HIS A 9 25.40 -1.15 13.80
N GLY A 10 26.22 -0.71 12.83
CA GLY A 10 27.62 -1.14 12.68
C GLY A 10 27.83 -2.40 11.83
N ASP A 11 26.78 -2.92 11.19
CA ASP A 11 26.81 -4.11 10.34
C ASP A 11 27.27 -3.83 8.90
N MET A 12 27.50 -2.55 8.56
CA MET A 12 27.99 -2.11 7.25
C MET A 12 29.07 -1.04 7.40
N THR A 13 30.02 -1.02 6.46
CA THR A 13 31.01 0.05 6.34
C THR A 13 30.47 1.22 5.52
N ALA A 14 31.08 2.40 5.62
CA ALA A 14 30.76 3.55 4.78
C ALA A 14 30.94 3.24 3.27
N GLU A 15 31.89 2.38 2.92
CA GLU A 15 32.13 1.93 1.54
C GLU A 15 30.98 1.04 1.04
N ASP A 16 30.47 0.14 1.88
CA ASP A 16 29.29 -0.68 1.56
C ASP A 16 28.05 0.18 1.32
N VAL A 17 27.82 1.20 2.17
CA VAL A 17 26.72 2.16 1.99
C VAL A 17 26.89 2.89 0.65
N LYS A 18 28.09 3.38 0.35
CA LYS A 18 28.38 4.06 -0.93
C LYS A 18 28.12 3.16 -2.13
N ARG A 19 28.54 1.90 -2.06
CA ARG A 19 28.26 0.91 -3.11
C ARG A 19 26.76 0.66 -3.28
N LEU A 20 26.02 0.62 -2.17
CA LEU A 20 24.57 0.47 -2.17
C LEU A 20 23.87 1.68 -2.82
N GLU A 21 24.26 2.91 -2.46
CA GLU A 21 23.75 4.15 -3.08
C GLU A 21 23.92 4.13 -4.60
N CYS A 22 25.10 3.71 -5.08
CA CYS A 22 25.40 3.69 -6.50
C CYS A 22 24.61 2.63 -7.29
N ASN A 23 24.06 1.59 -6.63
CA ASN A 23 23.43 0.45 -7.29
C ASN A 23 21.96 0.24 -6.87
N ALA A 24 21.43 1.05 -5.95
CA ALA A 24 20.11 0.84 -5.36
C ALA A 24 18.95 1.02 -6.35
N CYS A 25 19.13 1.86 -7.37
CA CYS A 25 18.13 2.13 -8.41
C CYS A 25 18.76 1.88 -9.79
N PRO A 26 18.83 0.62 -10.23
CA PRO A 26 19.35 0.32 -11.55
C PRO A 26 18.33 0.75 -12.62
N GLY A 27 18.80 1.54 -13.58
CA GLY A 27 18.00 1.99 -14.72
C GLY A 27 17.30 3.32 -14.52
N PRO A 28 16.73 3.86 -15.62
CA PRO A 28 16.15 5.18 -15.68
C PRO A 28 14.70 5.21 -15.20
N GLY A 29 14.38 6.17 -14.33
CA GLY A 29 13.05 6.67 -14.02
C GLY A 29 12.06 5.68 -13.41
N GLY A 30 11.14 6.19 -12.63
CA GLY A 30 10.08 5.41 -12.01
C GLY A 30 10.51 4.66 -10.74
N CYS A 31 9.54 4.07 -10.07
CA CYS A 31 9.74 3.28 -8.86
C CYS A 31 10.11 1.85 -9.23
N GLY A 32 11.14 1.28 -8.59
CA GLY A 32 11.60 -0.09 -8.91
C GLY A 32 10.62 -1.19 -8.50
N GLY A 33 9.81 -0.98 -7.47
CA GLY A 33 8.91 -2.02 -6.95
C GLY A 33 7.43 -1.65 -7.05
N MET A 34 6.57 -2.54 -6.51
CA MET A 34 5.13 -2.30 -6.38
C MET A 34 4.85 -1.34 -5.21
N TYR A 35 5.46 -0.17 -5.28
CA TYR A 35 5.31 0.94 -4.33
C TYR A 35 4.12 1.82 -4.73
N THR A 36 3.90 2.93 -4.03
CA THR A 36 2.69 3.74 -4.24
C THR A 36 2.52 4.22 -5.68
N ALA A 37 3.61 4.68 -6.33
CA ALA A 37 3.54 5.19 -7.69
C ALA A 37 3.08 4.12 -8.69
N ASN A 38 3.71 2.95 -8.71
CA ASN A 38 3.32 1.85 -9.59
C ASN A 38 1.95 1.26 -9.22
N THR A 39 1.61 1.21 -7.92
CA THR A 39 0.28 0.79 -7.46
C THR A 39 -0.81 1.68 -8.04
N MET A 40 -0.65 3.00 -7.93
CA MET A 40 -1.67 3.93 -8.41
C MET A 40 -1.70 4.03 -9.93
N ALA A 41 -0.55 3.98 -10.62
CA ALA A 41 -0.52 3.90 -12.07
C ALA A 41 -1.28 2.66 -12.58
N THR A 42 -1.06 1.50 -11.96
CA THR A 42 -1.79 0.26 -12.24
C THR A 42 -3.28 0.41 -11.92
N ALA A 43 -3.63 0.93 -10.75
CA ALA A 43 -5.03 1.10 -10.37
C ALA A 43 -5.78 2.02 -11.35
N ILE A 44 -5.17 3.10 -11.81
CA ILE A 44 -5.75 4.03 -12.80
C ILE A 44 -5.93 3.35 -14.16
N GLU A 45 -4.99 2.49 -14.57
CA GLU A 45 -5.14 1.67 -15.78
C GLU A 45 -6.30 0.69 -15.65
N VAL A 46 -6.40 -0.01 -14.52
CA VAL A 46 -7.49 -0.97 -14.26
C VAL A 46 -8.84 -0.26 -14.15
N LEU A 47 -8.90 0.93 -13.55
CA LEU A 47 -10.11 1.78 -13.55
C LEU A 47 -10.56 2.13 -14.99
N GLY A 48 -9.71 1.98 -16.00
CA GLY A 48 -9.99 2.35 -17.38
C GLY A 48 -9.71 3.82 -17.71
N MET A 49 -9.03 4.55 -16.81
CA MET A 49 -8.70 5.98 -16.96
C MET A 49 -7.31 6.23 -17.56
N SER A 50 -6.56 5.18 -17.84
CA SER A 50 -5.27 5.21 -18.54
C SER A 50 -5.27 4.20 -19.68
N LEU A 51 -4.37 4.39 -20.65
CA LEU A 51 -4.22 3.47 -21.76
C LEU A 51 -3.70 2.11 -21.31
N PRO A 52 -4.21 0.99 -21.87
CA PRO A 52 -3.72 -0.34 -21.54
C PRO A 52 -2.22 -0.48 -21.80
N GLY A 53 -1.49 -1.02 -20.79
CA GLY A 53 -0.04 -1.19 -20.82
C GLY A 53 0.76 -0.01 -20.30
N SER A 54 0.17 1.19 -20.30
CA SER A 54 0.86 2.43 -19.95
C SER A 54 1.49 2.42 -18.55
N SER A 55 0.87 1.77 -17.57
CA SER A 55 1.41 1.69 -16.20
C SER A 55 2.67 0.83 -16.11
N SER A 56 2.83 -0.14 -17.00
CA SER A 56 3.96 -1.10 -16.97
C SER A 56 5.16 -0.64 -17.80
N HIS A 57 4.95 0.22 -18.80
CA HIS A 57 6.02 0.63 -19.70
C HIS A 57 7.12 1.38 -18.96
N PRO A 58 8.40 0.95 -19.06
CA PRO A 58 9.52 1.66 -18.44
C PRO A 58 9.64 3.11 -18.95
N ALA A 59 10.01 4.04 -18.09
CA ALA A 59 9.96 5.48 -18.36
C ALA A 59 10.72 5.95 -19.61
N GLU A 60 11.81 5.28 -19.98
CA GLU A 60 12.64 5.61 -21.18
C GLU A 60 12.39 4.68 -22.37
N SER A 61 11.43 3.76 -22.27
CA SER A 61 11.12 2.82 -23.37
C SER A 61 10.53 3.55 -24.59
N ALA A 62 10.63 2.91 -25.75
CA ALA A 62 9.95 3.37 -26.96
C ALA A 62 8.43 3.35 -26.77
N ASP A 63 7.91 2.31 -26.10
CA ASP A 63 6.49 2.15 -25.79
C ASP A 63 5.97 3.30 -24.95
N LYS A 64 6.74 3.77 -23.95
CA LYS A 64 6.35 4.92 -23.13
C LYS A 64 6.29 6.23 -23.91
N LYS A 65 7.15 6.39 -24.92
CA LYS A 65 7.09 7.55 -25.83
C LYS A 65 5.84 7.51 -26.71
N GLU A 66 5.47 6.32 -27.18
CA GLU A 66 4.23 6.11 -27.94
C GLU A 66 2.99 6.36 -27.10
N ASP A 67 2.98 5.96 -25.81
CA ASP A 67 1.90 6.24 -24.86
C ASP A 67 1.57 7.72 -24.76
N ILE A 68 2.58 8.59 -24.76
CA ILE A 68 2.38 10.05 -24.64
C ILE A 68 1.55 10.59 -25.81
N GLU A 69 1.88 10.19 -27.02
CA GLU A 69 1.14 10.58 -28.21
C GLU A 69 -0.25 9.91 -28.26
N ALA A 70 -0.34 8.64 -27.92
CA ALA A 70 -1.58 7.89 -27.86
C ALA A 70 -2.55 8.46 -26.82
N ALA A 71 -2.06 8.91 -25.65
CA ALA A 71 -2.87 9.56 -24.63
C ALA A 71 -3.50 10.87 -25.15
N GLY A 72 -2.73 11.69 -25.89
CA GLY A 72 -3.26 12.87 -26.54
C GLY A 72 -4.40 12.55 -27.53
N ARG A 73 -4.21 11.52 -28.36
CA ARG A 73 -5.26 11.06 -29.29
C ARG A 73 -6.48 10.51 -28.56
N ALA A 74 -6.28 9.79 -27.46
CA ALA A 74 -7.36 9.21 -26.67
C ALA A 74 -8.26 10.29 -26.02
N VAL A 75 -7.69 11.37 -25.52
CA VAL A 75 -8.47 12.51 -24.98
C VAL A 75 -9.38 13.12 -26.06
N VAL A 76 -8.87 13.35 -27.27
CA VAL A 76 -9.68 13.84 -28.40
C VAL A 76 -10.79 12.83 -28.73
N LYS A 77 -10.46 11.55 -28.76
CA LYS A 77 -11.44 10.48 -29.02
C LYS A 77 -12.54 10.44 -27.97
N MET A 78 -12.22 10.60 -26.69
CA MET A 78 -13.22 10.67 -25.61
C MET A 78 -14.18 11.84 -25.82
N LEU A 79 -13.67 13.02 -26.20
CA LEU A 79 -14.51 14.18 -26.52
C LEU A 79 -15.44 13.92 -27.70
N GLU A 80 -14.94 13.30 -28.79
CA GLU A 80 -15.75 12.94 -29.95
C GLU A 80 -16.88 11.95 -29.60
N LEU A 81 -16.61 11.00 -28.69
CA LEU A 81 -17.57 10.00 -28.22
C LEU A 81 -18.53 10.57 -27.16
N GLY A 82 -18.27 11.77 -26.64
CA GLY A 82 -18.99 12.32 -25.49
C GLY A 82 -18.77 11.53 -24.18
N LEU A 83 -17.70 10.73 -24.11
CA LEU A 83 -17.37 9.87 -22.99
C LEU A 83 -16.80 10.68 -21.83
N LYS A 84 -17.38 10.53 -20.65
CA LYS A 84 -16.98 11.25 -19.43
C LYS A 84 -16.31 10.30 -18.44
N PRO A 85 -15.48 10.80 -17.51
CA PRO A 85 -14.95 10.00 -16.41
C PRO A 85 -16.05 9.26 -15.61
N SER A 86 -17.21 9.89 -15.41
CA SER A 86 -18.35 9.27 -14.73
C SER A 86 -18.95 8.04 -15.46
N ASP A 87 -18.70 7.90 -16.76
CA ASP A 87 -19.15 6.73 -17.51
C ASP A 87 -18.18 5.55 -17.35
N ILE A 88 -16.94 5.83 -16.97
CA ILE A 88 -15.85 4.86 -16.80
C ILE A 88 -15.72 4.45 -15.32
N LEU A 89 -15.79 5.41 -14.41
CA LEU A 89 -15.59 5.21 -12.97
C LEU A 89 -16.86 4.65 -12.33
N THR A 90 -17.17 3.39 -12.63
CA THR A 90 -18.29 2.65 -12.06
C THR A 90 -17.89 1.89 -10.80
N ARG A 91 -18.83 1.37 -10.04
CA ARG A 91 -18.56 0.51 -8.88
C ARG A 91 -17.67 -0.68 -9.26
N GLU A 92 -17.96 -1.36 -10.35
CA GLU A 92 -17.20 -2.49 -10.86
C GLU A 92 -15.76 -2.10 -11.23
N ALA A 93 -15.54 -0.85 -11.70
CA ALA A 93 -14.21 -0.36 -11.98
C ALA A 93 -13.33 -0.26 -10.72
N PHE A 94 -13.92 0.18 -9.62
CA PHE A 94 -13.21 0.21 -8.32
C PHE A 94 -12.99 -1.18 -7.76
N GLU A 95 -13.93 -2.08 -7.86
CA GLU A 95 -13.77 -3.49 -7.45
C GLU A 95 -12.63 -4.16 -8.20
N ASP A 96 -12.52 -3.94 -9.51
CA ASP A 96 -11.42 -4.44 -10.33
C ASP A 96 -10.08 -3.81 -9.93
N ALA A 97 -10.05 -2.50 -9.68
CA ALA A 97 -8.83 -1.80 -9.25
C ALA A 97 -8.33 -2.32 -7.89
N ILE A 98 -9.22 -2.56 -6.94
CA ILE A 98 -8.88 -3.18 -5.66
C ILE A 98 -8.40 -4.61 -5.89
N THR A 99 -9.08 -5.40 -6.72
CA THR A 99 -8.71 -6.77 -7.08
C THR A 99 -7.27 -6.85 -7.60
N VAL A 100 -6.92 -6.04 -8.59
CA VAL A 100 -5.56 -6.05 -9.15
C VAL A 100 -4.53 -5.53 -8.14
N THR A 101 -4.90 -4.54 -7.32
CA THR A 101 -4.05 -4.07 -6.22
C THR A 101 -3.72 -5.19 -5.23
N MET A 102 -4.72 -6.02 -4.87
CA MET A 102 -4.53 -7.19 -4.01
C MET A 102 -3.64 -8.26 -4.67
N VAL A 103 -3.90 -8.59 -5.93
CA VAL A 103 -3.12 -9.56 -6.70
C VAL A 103 -1.65 -9.19 -6.80
N LEU A 104 -1.35 -7.92 -7.02
CA LEU A 104 0.02 -7.41 -7.20
C LEU A 104 0.74 -7.06 -5.90
N GLY A 105 0.06 -7.04 -4.77
CA GLY A 105 0.68 -6.68 -3.49
C GLY A 105 0.95 -5.18 -3.36
N GLY A 106 -0.02 -4.36 -3.75
CA GLY A 106 0.08 -2.91 -3.80
C GLY A 106 0.30 -2.23 -2.45
N SER A 107 0.44 -0.91 -2.50
CA SER A 107 0.64 -0.03 -1.35
C SER A 107 -0.65 0.17 -0.55
N THR A 108 -0.54 0.33 0.77
CA THR A 108 -1.63 0.77 1.66
C THR A 108 -2.23 2.11 1.21
N ASN A 109 -1.44 2.98 0.58
CA ASN A 109 -1.93 4.26 0.06
C ASN A 109 -3.03 4.11 -1.00
N ALA A 110 -3.15 2.95 -1.65
CA ALA A 110 -4.24 2.69 -2.60
C ALA A 110 -5.62 2.78 -1.94
N THR A 111 -5.76 2.37 -0.67
CA THR A 111 -7.04 2.50 0.06
C THR A 111 -7.45 3.96 0.18
N LEU A 112 -6.53 4.83 0.60
CA LEU A 112 -6.77 6.27 0.70
C LEU A 112 -7.15 6.88 -0.65
N HIS A 113 -6.36 6.59 -1.69
CA HIS A 113 -6.56 7.21 -3.00
C HIS A 113 -7.80 6.69 -3.73
N LEU A 114 -8.09 5.39 -3.69
CA LEU A 114 -9.27 4.83 -4.33
C LEU A 114 -10.57 5.33 -3.68
N LEU A 115 -10.62 5.45 -2.34
CA LEU A 115 -11.74 6.05 -1.64
C LEU A 115 -11.93 7.53 -2.02
N ALA A 116 -10.85 8.30 -2.11
CA ALA A 116 -10.92 9.71 -2.52
C ALA A 116 -11.42 9.87 -3.97
N ILE A 117 -10.96 9.02 -4.90
CA ILE A 117 -11.42 9.02 -6.31
C ILE A 117 -12.88 8.60 -6.38
N ALA A 118 -13.29 7.55 -5.65
CA ALA A 118 -14.67 7.10 -5.61
C ALA A 118 -15.61 8.18 -5.07
N HIS A 119 -15.22 8.86 -3.99
CA HIS A 119 -15.97 9.99 -3.45
C HIS A 119 -16.15 11.12 -4.49
N ALA A 120 -15.06 11.50 -5.18
CA ALA A 120 -15.12 12.52 -6.23
C ALA A 120 -15.97 12.09 -7.44
N ALA A 121 -16.05 10.79 -7.72
CA ALA A 121 -16.86 10.20 -8.77
C ALA A 121 -18.33 9.93 -8.36
N ASN A 122 -18.70 10.19 -7.09
CA ASN A 122 -19.99 9.82 -6.47
C ASN A 122 -20.28 8.30 -6.56
N VAL A 123 -19.24 7.49 -6.41
CA VAL A 123 -19.35 6.04 -6.30
C VAL A 123 -19.29 5.66 -4.83
N ASP A 124 -20.24 4.86 -4.38
CA ASP A 124 -20.28 4.34 -3.01
C ASP A 124 -19.23 3.24 -2.85
N LEU A 125 -18.15 3.57 -2.16
CA LEU A 125 -17.04 2.69 -1.84
C LEU A 125 -16.63 2.90 -0.38
N SER A 126 -16.48 1.83 0.35
CA SER A 126 -16.13 1.82 1.77
C SER A 126 -14.84 1.04 2.07
N LEU A 127 -14.31 1.16 3.28
CA LEU A 127 -13.20 0.33 3.74
C LEU A 127 -13.56 -1.15 3.79
N GLU A 128 -14.81 -1.51 4.08
CA GLU A 128 -15.26 -2.91 4.14
C GLU A 128 -15.19 -3.61 2.78
N ASP A 129 -15.32 -2.86 1.68
CA ASP A 129 -15.15 -3.41 0.33
C ASP A 129 -13.75 -3.98 0.11
N PHE A 130 -12.74 -3.36 0.72
CA PHE A 130 -11.37 -3.89 0.67
C PHE A 130 -11.25 -5.22 1.38
N ASN A 131 -11.89 -5.40 2.55
CA ASN A 131 -11.92 -6.69 3.26
C ASN A 131 -12.66 -7.75 2.46
N THR A 132 -13.84 -7.41 1.92
CA THR A 132 -14.66 -8.32 1.11
C THR A 132 -13.89 -8.82 -0.12
N ILE A 133 -13.17 -7.94 -0.81
CA ILE A 133 -12.37 -8.32 -1.97
C ILE A 133 -11.12 -9.09 -1.53
N GLN A 134 -10.45 -8.65 -0.45
CA GLN A 134 -9.27 -9.29 0.10
C GLN A 134 -9.48 -10.78 0.38
N GLU A 135 -10.63 -11.17 0.91
CA GLU A 135 -10.94 -12.56 1.28
C GLU A 135 -11.05 -13.51 0.09
N ARG A 136 -11.42 -13.01 -1.09
CA ARG A 136 -11.64 -13.81 -2.31
C ARG A 136 -10.52 -13.72 -3.34
N VAL A 137 -9.60 -12.78 -3.18
CA VAL A 137 -8.58 -12.48 -4.20
C VAL A 137 -7.19 -12.87 -3.68
N PRO A 138 -6.49 -13.81 -4.31
CA PRO A 138 -5.17 -14.24 -3.88
C PRO A 138 -4.09 -13.19 -4.21
N HIS A 139 -3.03 -13.15 -3.41
CA HIS A 139 -1.81 -12.42 -3.75
C HIS A 139 -0.92 -13.31 -4.64
N LEU A 140 -0.70 -12.90 -5.88
CA LEU A 140 0.05 -13.70 -6.86
C LEU A 140 1.45 -13.16 -7.14
N ALA A 141 1.66 -11.84 -7.08
CA ALA A 141 2.90 -11.24 -7.53
C ALA A 141 4.06 -11.38 -6.53
N ASP A 142 5.22 -11.81 -7.01
CA ASP A 142 6.47 -11.86 -6.23
C ASP A 142 7.28 -10.56 -6.38
N LEU A 143 6.60 -9.41 -6.27
CA LEU A 143 7.18 -8.08 -6.47
C LEU A 143 7.70 -7.46 -5.17
N LYS A 144 8.77 -6.63 -5.29
CA LYS A 144 9.24 -5.76 -4.21
C LYS A 144 8.10 -4.86 -3.70
N PRO A 145 8.02 -4.56 -2.36
CA PRO A 145 9.05 -4.76 -1.33
C PRO A 145 9.07 -6.16 -0.72
N SER A 146 8.00 -6.92 -0.75
CA SER A 146 7.90 -8.24 -0.09
C SER A 146 8.35 -9.43 -0.95
N GLY A 147 8.60 -9.20 -2.23
CA GLY A 147 9.04 -10.20 -3.20
C GLY A 147 10.47 -9.97 -3.72
N GLN A 148 10.81 -10.74 -4.76
CA GLN A 148 12.15 -10.75 -5.33
C GLN A 148 12.30 -9.84 -6.55
N TYR A 149 11.21 -9.72 -7.35
CA TYR A 149 11.22 -9.06 -8.64
C TYR A 149 10.89 -7.56 -8.54
N VAL A 150 11.32 -6.80 -9.54
CA VAL A 150 10.98 -5.38 -9.70
C VAL A 150 9.87 -5.20 -10.73
N PHE A 151 9.31 -3.99 -10.84
CA PHE A 151 8.18 -3.72 -11.72
C PHE A 151 8.54 -3.85 -13.21
N GLN A 152 9.83 -3.65 -13.57
CA GLN A 152 10.33 -3.91 -14.91
C GLN A 152 10.25 -5.41 -15.27
N ASP A 153 10.50 -6.32 -14.32
CA ASP A 153 10.34 -7.76 -14.55
C ASP A 153 8.89 -8.11 -14.88
N LEU A 154 7.92 -7.40 -14.29
CA LEU A 154 6.52 -7.54 -14.63
C LEU A 154 6.24 -7.13 -16.08
N TYR A 155 6.79 -6.00 -16.53
CA TYR A 155 6.70 -5.58 -17.94
C TYR A 155 7.23 -6.65 -18.89
N GLU A 156 8.39 -7.22 -18.60
CA GLU A 156 9.04 -8.25 -19.44
C GLU A 156 8.23 -9.55 -19.58
N VAL A 157 7.34 -9.83 -18.62
CA VAL A 157 6.48 -11.04 -18.67
C VAL A 157 5.06 -10.78 -19.19
N GLY A 158 4.79 -9.57 -19.68
CA GLY A 158 3.54 -9.19 -20.31
C GLY A 158 2.83 -7.99 -19.66
N GLY A 159 3.37 -7.45 -18.56
CA GLY A 159 2.87 -6.24 -17.92
C GLY A 159 1.51 -6.40 -17.24
N VAL A 160 0.94 -5.28 -16.84
CA VAL A 160 -0.40 -5.22 -16.23
C VAL A 160 -1.49 -5.77 -17.15
N PRO A 161 -1.49 -5.52 -18.48
CA PRO A 161 -2.51 -6.09 -19.37
C PRO A 161 -2.54 -7.62 -19.36
N ALA A 162 -1.39 -8.30 -19.34
CA ALA A 162 -1.35 -9.75 -19.28
C ALA A 162 -1.88 -10.30 -17.94
N VAL A 163 -1.61 -9.60 -16.83
CA VAL A 163 -2.21 -9.93 -15.52
C VAL A 163 -3.72 -9.73 -15.56
N MET A 164 -4.20 -8.60 -16.09
CA MET A 164 -5.64 -8.35 -16.23
C MET A 164 -6.32 -9.39 -17.10
N LYS A 165 -5.70 -9.76 -18.22
CA LYS A 165 -6.21 -10.81 -19.11
C LYS A 165 -6.31 -12.17 -18.41
N TYR A 166 -5.29 -12.53 -17.64
CA TYR A 166 -5.29 -13.74 -16.82
C TYR A 166 -6.41 -13.73 -15.77
N LEU A 167 -6.59 -12.62 -15.07
CA LEU A 167 -7.65 -12.46 -14.07
C LEU A 167 -9.05 -12.46 -14.70
N LEU A 168 -9.22 -11.79 -15.84
CA LEU A 168 -10.48 -11.77 -16.58
C LEU A 168 -10.90 -13.17 -17.02
N ALA A 169 -9.97 -13.95 -17.57
CA ALA A 169 -10.22 -15.33 -17.98
C ALA A 169 -10.62 -16.25 -16.83
N ASN A 170 -10.26 -15.89 -15.58
CA ASN A 170 -10.59 -16.63 -14.38
C ASN A 170 -11.74 -16.01 -13.56
N GLY A 171 -12.47 -15.03 -14.13
CA GLY A 171 -13.68 -14.46 -13.52
C GLY A 171 -13.46 -13.49 -12.36
N PHE A 172 -12.27 -12.91 -12.25
CA PHE A 172 -11.94 -11.92 -11.20
C PHE A 172 -12.22 -10.48 -11.61
N LEU A 173 -12.41 -10.17 -12.90
CA LEU A 173 -12.61 -8.83 -13.43
C LEU A 173 -13.87 -8.74 -14.29
N HIS A 174 -14.39 -7.51 -14.41
CA HIS A 174 -15.55 -7.16 -15.24
C HIS A 174 -15.07 -6.73 -16.64
N GLY A 175 -15.26 -7.59 -17.64
CA GLY A 175 -14.75 -7.38 -19.00
C GLY A 175 -15.55 -6.40 -19.86
N ASP A 176 -16.81 -6.16 -19.54
CA ASP A 176 -17.76 -5.36 -20.30
C ASP A 176 -17.74 -3.85 -19.99
N ARG A 177 -16.93 -3.44 -18.99
CA ARG A 177 -16.79 -2.03 -18.60
C ARG A 177 -16.10 -1.22 -19.69
N ILE A 178 -16.62 -0.03 -19.98
CA ILE A 178 -16.03 0.93 -20.91
C ILE A 178 -14.76 1.56 -20.30
N THR A 179 -13.82 1.93 -21.15
CA THR A 179 -12.56 2.60 -20.77
C THR A 179 -12.33 3.87 -21.57
N CYS A 180 -11.28 4.63 -21.24
CA CYS A 180 -10.89 5.87 -21.94
C CYS A 180 -10.54 5.67 -23.42
N THR A 181 -10.36 4.43 -23.88
CA THR A 181 -10.17 4.13 -25.31
C THR A 181 -11.48 4.12 -26.11
N GLY A 182 -12.63 4.15 -25.43
CA GLY A 182 -13.95 3.96 -26.03
C GLY A 182 -14.26 2.46 -26.34
N LYS A 183 -13.42 1.54 -25.87
CA LYS A 183 -13.60 0.10 -25.92
C LYS A 183 -13.81 -0.46 -24.52
N THR A 184 -14.36 -1.66 -24.43
CA THR A 184 -14.45 -2.39 -23.17
C THR A 184 -13.09 -2.91 -22.70
N VAL A 185 -13.01 -3.32 -21.43
CA VAL A 185 -11.81 -3.97 -20.87
C VAL A 185 -11.46 -5.23 -21.67
N ALA A 186 -12.44 -6.10 -21.96
CA ALA A 186 -12.21 -7.31 -22.72
C ALA A 186 -11.71 -7.04 -24.15
N GLU A 187 -12.29 -6.05 -24.86
CA GLU A 187 -11.85 -5.65 -26.19
C GLU A 187 -10.43 -5.09 -26.20
N ASN A 188 -10.06 -4.30 -25.19
CA ASN A 188 -8.69 -3.78 -25.06
C ASN A 188 -7.68 -4.90 -24.79
N LEU A 189 -8.02 -5.87 -23.93
CA LEU A 189 -7.12 -6.96 -23.56
C LEU A 189 -6.97 -8.05 -24.63
N ALA A 190 -7.88 -8.11 -25.60
CA ALA A 190 -7.85 -9.14 -26.65
C ALA A 190 -6.53 -9.17 -27.44
N ASP A 191 -5.98 -7.99 -27.73
CA ASP A 191 -4.78 -7.82 -28.54
C ASP A 191 -3.46 -8.02 -27.76
N PHE A 192 -3.51 -8.07 -26.41
CA PHE A 192 -2.32 -8.30 -25.59
C PHE A 192 -1.96 -9.78 -25.49
N ALA A 193 -0.66 -10.04 -25.37
CA ALA A 193 -0.16 -11.39 -25.13
C ALA A 193 -0.60 -11.89 -23.73
N ASP A 194 -0.66 -13.19 -23.56
CA ASP A 194 -0.79 -13.82 -22.25
C ASP A 194 0.51 -13.69 -21.46
N LEU A 195 0.46 -13.98 -20.14
CA LEU A 195 1.66 -14.05 -19.30
C LEU A 195 2.68 -15.02 -19.93
N THR A 196 3.95 -14.61 -19.98
CA THR A 196 5.03 -15.40 -20.56
C THR A 196 5.08 -16.80 -19.91
N PRO A 197 5.05 -17.89 -20.68
CA PRO A 197 5.11 -19.24 -20.13
C PRO A 197 6.37 -19.49 -19.29
N GLY A 198 6.20 -20.07 -18.07
CA GLY A 198 7.30 -20.41 -17.18
C GLY A 198 7.90 -19.21 -16.41
N GLN A 199 7.34 -18.01 -16.55
CA GLN A 199 7.70 -16.86 -15.74
C GLN A 199 7.43 -17.13 -14.24
N LYS A 200 8.06 -16.36 -13.34
CA LYS A 200 7.97 -16.52 -11.88
C LYS A 200 7.60 -15.23 -11.15
N VAL A 201 7.28 -14.18 -11.88
CA VAL A 201 6.89 -12.89 -11.32
C VAL A 201 5.45 -12.93 -10.79
N ILE A 202 4.56 -13.57 -11.53
CA ILE A 202 3.16 -13.82 -11.18
C ILE A 202 2.96 -15.31 -10.97
N MET A 203 2.65 -15.69 -9.74
CA MET A 203 2.37 -17.07 -9.37
C MET A 203 1.02 -17.51 -9.95
N PRO A 204 0.85 -18.79 -10.30
CA PRO A 204 -0.43 -19.29 -10.77
C PRO A 204 -1.47 -19.34 -9.64
N LEU A 205 -2.75 -19.27 -9.99
CA LEU A 205 -3.87 -19.31 -9.04
C LEU A 205 -3.89 -20.56 -8.16
N GLU A 206 -3.39 -21.69 -8.69
CA GLU A 206 -3.30 -22.96 -7.99
C GLU A 206 -2.20 -22.98 -6.91
N ASN A 207 -1.24 -22.05 -6.98
CA ASN A 207 -0.14 -21.94 -6.03
C ASN A 207 0.22 -20.46 -5.77
N PRO A 208 -0.68 -19.69 -5.18
CA PRO A 208 -0.46 -18.27 -4.90
C PRO A 208 0.60 -18.06 -3.81
N LYS A 209 1.19 -16.86 -3.77
CA LYS A 209 2.04 -16.46 -2.63
C LYS A 209 1.26 -16.43 -1.32
N ARG A 210 -0.02 -16.04 -1.39
CA ARG A 210 -0.96 -16.01 -0.28
C ARG A 210 -2.36 -16.27 -0.84
N ALA A 211 -3.16 -17.04 -0.12
CA ALA A 211 -4.51 -17.42 -0.57
C ALA A 211 -5.50 -16.26 -0.57
N ASP A 212 -5.21 -15.22 0.17
CA ASP A 212 -6.00 -13.99 0.33
C ASP A 212 -5.17 -12.74 0.00
N GLY A 213 -5.82 -11.59 -0.14
CA GLY A 213 -5.15 -10.33 -0.47
C GLY A 213 -4.24 -9.82 0.66
N PRO A 214 -3.19 -9.06 0.32
CA PRO A 214 -2.18 -8.63 1.28
C PRO A 214 -2.50 -7.32 2.02
N LEU A 215 -3.60 -6.65 1.70
CA LEU A 215 -4.07 -5.46 2.41
C LEU A 215 -5.32 -5.81 3.20
N ILE A 216 -5.31 -5.54 4.50
CA ILE A 216 -6.44 -5.78 5.40
C ILE A 216 -6.84 -4.51 6.12
N ILE A 217 -8.12 -4.36 6.37
CA ILE A 217 -8.67 -3.31 7.22
C ILE A 217 -8.84 -3.90 8.62
N LEU A 218 -8.24 -3.23 9.60
CA LEU A 218 -8.34 -3.56 11.01
C LEU A 218 -9.32 -2.61 11.68
N ASN A 219 -10.08 -3.12 12.65
CA ASN A 219 -10.99 -2.34 13.48
C ASN A 219 -10.77 -2.67 14.95
N GLY A 220 -11.19 -1.81 15.86
CA GLY A 220 -11.11 -2.03 17.29
C GLY A 220 -11.13 -0.72 18.08
N ASN A 221 -10.96 -0.82 19.40
CA ASN A 221 -11.04 0.35 20.27
C ASN A 221 -9.90 1.35 20.06
N LEU A 222 -8.81 0.96 19.37
CA LEU A 222 -7.73 1.89 18.99
C LEU A 222 -8.01 2.54 17.61
N ALA A 223 -8.77 1.90 16.75
CA ALA A 223 -9.13 2.38 15.41
C ALA A 223 -10.62 2.10 15.12
N PRO A 224 -11.55 2.81 15.78
CA PRO A 224 -12.99 2.56 15.60
C PRO A 224 -13.49 2.83 14.18
N ASP A 225 -12.85 3.74 13.44
CA ASP A 225 -13.18 4.06 12.04
C ASP A 225 -12.25 3.34 11.04
N GLY A 226 -11.43 2.41 11.54
CA GLY A 226 -10.58 1.56 10.76
C GLY A 226 -9.09 1.97 10.73
N ALA A 227 -8.28 1.02 10.30
CA ALA A 227 -6.86 1.18 10.00
C ALA A 227 -6.47 0.22 8.89
N VAL A 228 -5.35 0.45 8.21
CA VAL A 228 -4.89 -0.35 7.09
C VAL A 228 -3.57 -1.03 7.42
N ALA A 229 -3.52 -2.35 7.28
CA ALA A 229 -2.29 -3.12 7.42
C ALA A 229 -1.91 -3.80 6.10
N LYS A 230 -0.60 -3.84 5.82
CA LYS A 230 -0.04 -4.64 4.74
C LYS A 230 0.59 -5.90 5.33
N VAL A 231 0.03 -7.06 4.99
CA VAL A 231 0.42 -8.34 5.56
C VAL A 231 1.26 -9.21 4.63
N SER A 232 1.63 -8.68 3.45
CA SER A 232 2.52 -9.39 2.52
C SER A 232 3.92 -9.53 3.10
N GLY A 233 4.44 -10.77 3.13
CA GLY A 233 5.78 -11.07 3.65
C GLY A 233 5.90 -11.02 5.18
N VAL A 234 4.85 -10.68 5.91
CA VAL A 234 4.84 -10.65 7.38
C VAL A 234 4.51 -12.04 7.92
N LYS A 235 5.38 -12.58 8.79
CA LYS A 235 5.20 -13.92 9.39
C LYS A 235 4.35 -13.88 10.66
N VAL A 236 4.37 -12.76 11.37
CA VAL A 236 3.67 -12.58 12.65
C VAL A 236 2.21 -12.24 12.38
N ARG A 237 1.30 -13.15 12.70
CA ARG A 237 -0.14 -12.94 12.50
C ARG A 237 -0.80 -12.18 13.65
N ARG A 238 -0.25 -12.30 14.85
CA ARG A 238 -0.71 -11.60 16.04
C ARG A 238 0.47 -11.05 16.81
N HIS A 239 0.44 -9.75 17.12
CA HIS A 239 1.43 -9.07 17.94
C HIS A 239 0.76 -8.44 19.15
N VAL A 240 1.34 -8.63 20.33
CA VAL A 240 0.89 -8.03 21.58
C VAL A 240 2.11 -7.47 22.29
N GLY A 241 2.12 -6.19 22.59
CA GLY A 241 3.28 -5.57 23.21
C GLY A 241 2.98 -4.22 23.84
N PRO A 242 3.93 -3.72 24.65
CA PRO A 242 3.84 -2.38 25.22
C PRO A 242 4.04 -1.31 24.15
N ALA A 243 3.20 -0.28 24.19
CA ALA A 243 3.34 0.88 23.32
C ALA A 243 4.59 1.70 23.68
N LYS A 244 5.27 2.20 22.66
CA LYS A 244 6.27 3.28 22.71
C LYS A 244 5.72 4.41 21.86
N VAL A 245 5.23 5.47 22.51
CA VAL A 245 4.44 6.53 21.85
C VAL A 245 5.30 7.75 21.58
N PHE A 246 5.25 8.22 20.34
CA PHE A 246 5.99 9.38 19.84
C PHE A 246 5.05 10.32 19.09
N ASP A 247 5.27 11.63 19.23
CA ASP A 247 4.47 12.66 18.57
C ASP A 247 5.13 13.15 17.24
N SER A 248 6.26 12.54 16.85
CA SER A 248 6.93 12.77 15.57
C SER A 248 7.69 11.53 15.08
N GLU A 249 7.93 11.43 13.76
CA GLU A 249 8.79 10.39 13.19
C GLU A 249 10.24 10.55 13.66
N GLU A 250 10.71 11.79 13.80
CA GLU A 250 12.07 12.13 14.22
C GLU A 250 12.39 11.59 15.61
N ASP A 251 11.48 11.77 16.58
CA ASP A 251 11.66 11.26 17.94
C ASP A 251 11.67 9.73 17.97
N ALA A 252 10.81 9.08 17.18
CA ALA A 252 10.80 7.63 17.04
C ALA A 252 12.10 7.11 16.39
N ILE A 253 12.64 7.81 15.39
CA ILE A 253 13.95 7.51 14.79
C ILE A 253 15.06 7.59 15.85
N GLN A 254 15.09 8.65 16.68
CA GLN A 254 16.07 8.78 17.76
C GLN A 254 15.97 7.61 18.73
N ALA A 255 14.77 7.19 19.11
CA ALA A 255 14.56 6.03 20.00
C ALA A 255 15.07 4.72 19.39
N VAL A 256 14.97 4.55 18.06
CA VAL A 256 15.58 3.41 17.36
C VAL A 256 17.11 3.49 17.41
N LEU A 257 17.69 4.69 17.19
CA LEU A 257 19.15 4.90 17.18
C LEU A 257 19.79 4.72 18.56
N THR A 258 19.05 5.02 19.65
CA THR A 258 19.54 4.91 21.04
C THR A 258 19.21 3.57 21.69
N ASP A 259 18.74 2.58 20.93
CA ASP A 259 18.35 1.24 21.41
C ASP A 259 17.20 1.24 22.44
N GLU A 260 16.37 2.28 22.46
CA GLU A 260 15.18 2.34 23.33
C GLU A 260 14.05 1.44 22.85
N ILE A 261 14.03 1.09 21.55
CA ILE A 261 13.07 0.16 20.98
C ILE A 261 13.64 -1.25 21.06
N VAL A 262 12.90 -2.13 21.71
CA VAL A 262 13.30 -3.53 21.91
C VAL A 262 12.31 -4.51 21.27
N ASP A 263 12.74 -5.75 21.11
CA ASP A 263 11.89 -6.83 20.57
C ASP A 263 10.60 -6.95 21.38
N GLY A 264 9.47 -6.96 20.74
CA GLY A 264 8.14 -7.05 21.34
C GLY A 264 7.41 -5.69 21.50
N ASP A 265 8.09 -4.58 21.33
CA ASP A 265 7.46 -3.26 21.42
C ASP A 265 6.46 -3.00 20.29
N VAL A 266 5.51 -2.10 20.57
CA VAL A 266 4.62 -1.47 19.60
C VAL A 266 4.99 0.01 19.51
N VAL A 267 5.68 0.38 18.45
CA VAL A 267 6.04 1.80 18.18
C VAL A 267 4.82 2.51 17.61
N VAL A 268 4.45 3.63 18.20
CA VAL A 268 3.29 4.43 17.78
C VAL A 268 3.76 5.84 17.46
N VAL A 269 3.53 6.28 16.23
CA VAL A 269 3.76 7.67 15.80
C VAL A 269 2.40 8.30 15.51
N ARG A 270 2.08 9.37 16.22
CA ARG A 270 0.77 10.04 16.13
C ARG A 270 0.90 11.53 15.82
N PHE A 271 -0.22 12.20 15.53
CA PHE A 271 -0.29 13.59 15.05
C PHE A 271 0.39 13.80 13.70
N VAL A 272 0.42 12.77 12.88
CA VAL A 272 0.98 12.79 11.51
C VAL A 272 -0.08 12.42 10.44
N GLY A 273 -1.35 12.37 10.86
CA GLY A 273 -2.50 12.22 9.98
C GLY A 273 -2.80 13.48 9.17
N PRO A 274 -3.91 13.52 8.40
CA PRO A 274 -4.24 14.61 7.49
C PRO A 274 -4.31 16.00 8.14
N LYS A 275 -4.75 16.10 9.39
CA LYS A 275 -4.86 17.35 10.13
C LYS A 275 -3.63 17.60 11.02
N GLY A 276 -3.16 16.58 11.74
CA GLY A 276 -1.99 16.68 12.62
C GLY A 276 -0.69 16.91 11.86
N GLY A 277 -0.53 16.26 10.69
CA GLY A 277 0.63 16.38 9.81
C GLY A 277 0.24 16.91 8.43
N PRO A 278 0.19 18.23 8.20
CA PRO A 278 -0.24 18.78 6.91
C PRO A 278 0.51 18.19 5.72
N GLY A 279 -0.26 17.70 4.73
CA GLY A 279 0.28 16.96 3.59
C GLY A 279 0.47 15.47 3.84
N MET A 280 0.29 14.98 5.08
CA MET A 280 0.37 13.57 5.47
C MET A 280 1.58 12.87 4.83
N PRO A 281 2.83 13.26 5.19
CA PRO A 281 4.03 12.73 4.57
C PRO A 281 4.14 11.21 4.77
N GLU A 282 4.72 10.52 3.79
CA GLU A 282 4.96 9.08 3.88
C GLU A 282 6.14 8.78 4.80
N MET A 283 5.94 8.01 5.86
CA MET A 283 7.03 7.50 6.68
C MET A 283 7.71 6.32 5.98
N LEU A 284 9.03 6.36 5.87
CA LEU A 284 9.84 5.29 5.32
C LEU A 284 11.11 5.02 6.14
N SER A 285 11.75 6.08 6.65
CA SER A 285 13.03 5.98 7.34
C SER A 285 12.92 5.14 8.61
N LEU A 286 11.92 5.41 9.44
CA LEU A 286 11.67 4.69 10.69
C LEU A 286 11.48 3.19 10.45
N SER A 287 10.58 2.81 9.53
CA SER A 287 10.33 1.38 9.21
C SER A 287 11.58 0.69 8.66
N SER A 288 12.34 1.38 7.82
CA SER A 288 13.58 0.86 7.23
C SER A 288 14.68 0.65 8.28
N MET A 289 14.77 1.52 9.27
CA MET A 289 15.72 1.39 10.38
C MET A 289 15.38 0.22 11.29
N ILE A 290 14.10 0.05 11.65
CA ILE A 290 13.61 -1.11 12.43
C ILE A 290 13.96 -2.42 11.71
N VAL A 291 13.69 -2.49 10.41
CA VAL A 291 14.04 -3.67 9.59
C VAL A 291 15.56 -3.86 9.50
N GLY A 292 16.31 -2.77 9.31
CA GLY A 292 17.77 -2.80 9.24
C GLY A 292 18.45 -3.34 10.52
N LYS A 293 17.83 -3.08 11.69
CA LYS A 293 18.24 -3.67 12.97
C LYS A 293 17.82 -5.12 13.18
N GLY A 294 17.13 -5.74 12.22
CA GLY A 294 16.62 -7.11 12.36
C GLY A 294 15.38 -7.24 13.24
N GLN A 295 14.67 -6.14 13.48
CA GLN A 295 13.46 -6.08 14.32
C GLN A 295 12.15 -6.04 13.52
N GLY A 296 12.19 -6.10 12.19
CA GLY A 296 11.02 -5.97 11.32
C GLY A 296 9.90 -6.99 11.55
N ASP A 297 10.22 -8.19 12.03
CA ASP A 297 9.24 -9.23 12.42
C ASP A 297 8.96 -9.26 13.95
N LYS A 298 9.51 -8.34 14.72
CA LYS A 298 9.48 -8.38 16.19
C LYS A 298 8.88 -7.12 16.81
N VAL A 299 8.83 -6.04 16.07
CA VAL A 299 8.27 -4.75 16.48
C VAL A 299 7.13 -4.40 15.55
N ALA A 300 5.99 -4.01 16.11
CA ALA A 300 4.90 -3.44 15.32
C ALA A 300 5.06 -1.91 15.25
N LEU A 301 4.69 -1.32 14.11
CA LEU A 301 4.75 0.12 13.90
C LEU A 301 3.37 0.63 13.48
N LEU A 302 2.80 1.52 14.29
CA LEU A 302 1.45 2.04 14.16
C LEU A 302 1.45 3.55 13.97
N THR A 303 0.50 4.07 13.17
CA THR A 303 0.37 5.52 12.97
C THR A 303 -1.02 5.93 12.48
N ASP A 304 -1.43 7.14 12.84
CA ASP A 304 -2.56 7.84 12.21
C ASP A 304 -2.18 8.50 10.86
N GLY A 305 -0.88 8.54 10.55
CA GLY A 305 -0.33 8.90 9.25
C GLY A 305 -0.29 7.75 8.26
N ARG A 306 0.66 7.76 7.33
CA ARG A 306 0.82 6.73 6.30
C ARG A 306 2.26 6.31 6.11
N PHE A 307 2.43 5.12 5.55
CA PHE A 307 3.73 4.56 5.19
C PHE A 307 3.97 4.64 3.69
N SER A 308 5.23 4.78 3.30
CA SER A 308 5.63 4.59 1.92
C SER A 308 5.33 3.17 1.44
N GLY A 309 5.00 3.03 0.16
CA GLY A 309 4.78 1.73 -0.48
C GLY A 309 5.99 0.79 -0.43
N GLY A 310 7.19 1.32 -0.16
CA GLY A 310 8.41 0.54 0.06
C GLY A 310 8.58 -0.02 1.46
N THR A 311 7.67 0.30 2.39
CA THR A 311 7.72 -0.18 3.77
C THR A 311 7.47 -1.68 3.83
N TYR A 312 8.23 -2.35 4.69
CA TYR A 312 8.16 -3.77 5.00
C TYR A 312 8.10 -3.97 6.53
N GLY A 313 7.48 -5.05 6.98
CA GLY A 313 7.29 -5.38 8.39
C GLY A 313 5.83 -5.26 8.85
N LEU A 314 5.60 -5.46 10.16
CA LEU A 314 4.25 -5.33 10.72
C LEU A 314 3.92 -3.85 10.91
N VAL A 315 3.28 -3.27 9.91
CA VAL A 315 2.93 -1.85 9.88
C VAL A 315 1.42 -1.68 9.73
N VAL A 316 0.85 -0.76 10.53
CA VAL A 316 -0.55 -0.38 10.49
C VAL A 316 -0.62 1.15 10.39
N GLY A 317 -1.11 1.64 9.27
CA GLY A 317 -1.31 3.07 9.01
C GLY A 317 -2.77 3.46 8.93
N HIS A 318 -3.01 4.75 8.71
CA HIS A 318 -4.34 5.32 8.54
C HIS A 318 -5.27 5.02 9.73
N ILE A 319 -4.72 4.95 10.95
CA ILE A 319 -5.53 4.75 12.17
C ILE A 319 -6.51 5.92 12.29
N ALA A 320 -7.79 5.58 12.29
CA ALA A 320 -8.86 6.58 12.31
C ALA A 320 -9.85 6.33 13.47
N PRO A 321 -10.34 7.43 14.09
CA PRO A 321 -9.99 8.84 13.86
C PRO A 321 -8.53 9.14 14.22
N GLU A 322 -7.90 10.11 13.51
CA GLU A 322 -6.53 10.53 13.82
C GLU A 322 -6.42 11.22 15.20
N ALA A 323 -5.21 11.32 15.74
CA ALA A 323 -4.95 11.92 17.03
C ALA A 323 -5.42 13.39 17.11
N GLN A 324 -5.22 14.17 16.05
CA GLN A 324 -5.64 15.57 15.98
C GLN A 324 -7.16 15.75 16.04
N ASP A 325 -7.92 14.76 15.60
CA ASP A 325 -9.39 14.72 15.74
C ASP A 325 -9.86 14.13 17.08
N GLY A 326 -8.95 13.87 18.00
CA GLY A 326 -9.27 13.28 19.29
C GLY A 326 -9.57 11.78 19.21
N GLY A 327 -9.06 11.09 18.19
CA GLY A 327 -9.12 9.64 18.10
C GLY A 327 -8.42 8.95 19.26
N PRO A 328 -8.74 7.67 19.55
CA PRO A 328 -8.18 6.94 20.69
C PRO A 328 -6.66 6.92 20.75
N ILE A 329 -5.99 6.94 19.58
CA ILE A 329 -4.53 6.98 19.47
C ILE A 329 -3.91 8.20 20.15
N ALA A 330 -4.64 9.35 20.24
CA ALA A 330 -4.18 10.55 20.92
C ALA A 330 -3.93 10.33 22.41
N TYR A 331 -4.63 9.39 23.01
CA TYR A 331 -4.64 9.14 24.46
C TYR A 331 -3.86 7.90 24.87
N LEU A 332 -3.27 7.20 23.90
CA LEU A 332 -2.38 6.08 24.17
C LEU A 332 -1.12 6.58 24.90
N ARG A 333 -0.67 5.85 25.91
CA ARG A 333 0.52 6.19 26.72
C ARG A 333 1.58 5.11 26.56
N THR A 334 2.85 5.48 26.62
CA THR A 334 3.94 4.52 26.67
C THR A 334 3.74 3.54 27.82
N GLY A 335 3.83 2.24 27.52
CA GLY A 335 3.57 1.14 28.44
C GLY A 335 2.17 0.52 28.33
N ASP A 336 1.20 1.16 27.69
CA ASP A 336 -0.10 0.54 27.41
C ASP A 336 0.09 -0.68 26.50
N ILE A 337 -0.66 -1.75 26.76
CA ILE A 337 -0.59 -2.95 25.93
C ILE A 337 -1.48 -2.78 24.71
N VAL A 338 -0.89 -2.99 23.54
CA VAL A 338 -1.58 -2.93 22.25
C VAL A 338 -1.55 -4.31 21.60
N THR A 339 -2.67 -4.69 20.99
CA THR A 339 -2.84 -5.91 20.21
C THR A 339 -3.09 -5.54 18.75
N VAL A 340 -2.37 -6.20 17.84
CA VAL A 340 -2.63 -6.22 16.39
C VAL A 340 -2.82 -7.68 15.99
N ASP A 341 -3.98 -8.03 15.49
CA ASP A 341 -4.33 -9.39 15.11
C ASP A 341 -4.86 -9.42 13.68
N GLN A 342 -4.13 -10.09 12.78
CA GLN A 342 -4.47 -10.20 11.37
C GLN A 342 -5.62 -11.18 11.12
N ASP A 343 -5.78 -12.19 11.98
CA ASP A 343 -6.78 -13.24 11.79
C ASP A 343 -8.18 -12.76 12.17
N THR A 344 -8.27 -12.00 13.26
CA THR A 344 -9.52 -11.38 13.71
C THR A 344 -9.75 -10.00 13.09
N LYS A 345 -8.76 -9.48 12.35
CA LYS A 345 -8.74 -8.10 11.81
C LYS A 345 -8.94 -7.04 12.90
N GLU A 346 -8.30 -7.25 14.05
CA GLU A 346 -8.45 -6.41 15.23
C GLU A 346 -7.20 -5.58 15.51
N ILE A 347 -7.42 -4.31 15.92
CA ILE A 347 -6.42 -3.45 16.54
C ILE A 347 -6.99 -2.85 17.82
N SER A 348 -6.39 -3.18 18.96
CA SER A 348 -6.93 -2.78 20.27
C SER A 348 -5.86 -2.39 21.25
N MET A 349 -6.25 -1.56 22.23
CA MET A 349 -5.45 -1.21 23.41
C MET A 349 -6.14 -1.71 24.68
N ALA A 350 -5.35 -2.21 25.63
CA ALA A 350 -5.84 -2.68 26.93
C ALA A 350 -6.03 -1.51 27.92
N VAL A 351 -6.84 -0.53 27.51
CA VAL A 351 -7.23 0.63 28.32
C VAL A 351 -8.74 0.60 28.46
N SER A 352 -9.25 0.69 29.70
CA SER A 352 -10.69 0.72 29.93
C SER A 352 -11.32 2.01 29.41
N GLU A 353 -12.61 1.96 29.09
CA GLU A 353 -13.36 3.17 28.67
C GLU A 353 -13.28 4.27 29.72
N GLU A 354 -13.40 3.92 31.02
CA GLU A 354 -13.30 4.87 32.12
C GLU A 354 -11.93 5.58 32.16
N GLU A 355 -10.84 4.83 32.01
CA GLU A 355 -9.49 5.39 31.95
C GLU A 355 -9.30 6.24 30.69
N LEU A 356 -9.85 5.80 29.56
CA LEU A 356 -9.78 6.56 28.32
C LEU A 356 -10.49 7.92 28.44
N GLU A 357 -11.71 7.94 28.99
CA GLU A 357 -12.45 9.19 29.21
C GLU A 357 -11.73 10.13 30.20
N LYS A 358 -11.12 9.58 31.24
CA LYS A 358 -10.26 10.35 32.15
C LYS A 358 -9.08 10.96 31.39
N ARG A 359 -8.37 10.18 30.55
CA ARG A 359 -7.24 10.68 29.75
C ARG A 359 -7.67 11.78 28.78
N LYS A 360 -8.86 11.66 28.17
CA LYS A 360 -9.45 12.69 27.30
C LYS A 360 -9.66 14.00 28.06
N ALA A 361 -10.16 13.93 29.30
CA ALA A 361 -10.37 15.10 30.11
C ALA A 361 -9.07 15.77 30.61
N GLU A 362 -8.00 15.00 30.74
CA GLU A 362 -6.68 15.48 31.23
C GLU A 362 -5.76 15.97 30.07
N THR A 363 -6.02 15.59 28.82
CA THR A 363 -5.13 15.84 27.69
C THR A 363 -5.62 17.03 26.87
N THR A 364 -4.75 18.02 26.67
CA THR A 364 -4.95 19.06 25.67
C THR A 364 -4.24 18.67 24.40
N LEU A 365 -4.99 18.53 23.29
CA LEU A 365 -4.39 18.23 22.01
C LEU A 365 -3.55 19.41 21.50
N PRO A 366 -2.48 19.16 20.71
CA PRO A 366 -1.73 20.20 20.04
C PRO A 366 -2.64 21.13 19.23
N PRO A 367 -2.28 22.42 19.09
CA PRO A 367 -3.09 23.39 18.34
C PRO A 367 -3.11 23.11 16.82
#